data_f59b49cca86acbba33e59a0f0fe7fc9f
#
_entry.id   f59b49cca86acbba33e59a0f0fe7fc9f
#
_cell.length_a   1.000
_cell.length_b   1.000
_cell.length_c   1.000
_cell.angle_alpha   90.00
_cell.angle_beta   90.00
_cell.angle_gamma   90.00
#
_symmetry.space_group_name_H-M   'P 1'
#
loop_
_entity.id
_entity.type
_entity.pdbx_description
1 polymer ?
#
loop_
_entity_poly.entity_id
_entity_poly.type
_entity_poly.pdbx_seq_one_letter_code
_entity_poly.pdbx_strand_id
1 'polypeptide(L)'
;MINDFFLTEWFFDLLRWLYSVLGNNYFLTIFIVTLALRIIQIFPDINNRKNQRKQAKIQPEIEKLQKKYADNPQKLSMEQNKLMRENGIGMLSSCLPLLLTLPLFFCFLAAFRFWGYEQTVRLTYETIVNEEKAQETFDSYSFLWITNIWQPDSGFAPVVTPAKTVKTYGNSSTCACTKSNNIGNLKLFHTGYTDAAGNKVEGKVIWETLVEAGLATGEFGSSSMDLLPTDTAVEKYDNLMKKYQHGNNNGWFILPVLATGFQLL
;
A
#
# COMPACT_ATOMS: atom_id res chain seq x y z
N MET A 1 -4.07 -5.26 13.44
CA MET A 1 -4.83 -4.09 13.94
C MET A 1 -5.16 -3.07 12.83
N ILE A 2 -4.21 -2.49 12.09
CA ILE A 2 -4.54 -1.57 10.97
C ILE A 2 -5.13 -2.31 9.78
N ASN A 3 -4.73 -3.54 9.57
CA ASN A 3 -5.20 -4.37 8.44
C ASN A 3 -6.66 -4.81 8.58
N ASP A 4 -7.17 -4.91 9.82
CA ASP A 4 -8.56 -5.27 10.11
C ASP A 4 -9.45 -4.04 10.31
N PHE A 5 -8.91 -2.85 10.02
CA PHE A 5 -9.65 -1.62 10.16
C PHE A 5 -10.58 -1.44 8.95
N PHE A 6 -11.84 -1.10 9.20
CA PHE A 6 -12.87 -0.97 8.16
C PHE A 6 -12.49 -0.04 7.01
N LEU A 7 -11.65 0.99 7.26
CA LEU A 7 -11.15 1.88 6.22
C LEU A 7 -10.20 1.18 5.24
N THR A 8 -9.40 0.22 5.71
CA THR A 8 -8.51 -0.55 4.82
C THR A 8 -9.33 -1.38 3.84
N GLU A 9 -10.37 -2.03 4.33
CA GLU A 9 -11.29 -2.81 3.50
C GLU A 9 -12.04 -1.91 2.50
N TRP A 10 -12.53 -0.77 2.96
CA TRP A 10 -13.19 0.22 2.12
C TRP A 10 -12.26 0.75 1.01
N PHE A 11 -11.00 1.09 1.33
CA PHE A 11 -10.03 1.51 0.33
C PHE A 11 -9.74 0.41 -0.69
N PHE A 12 -9.65 -0.82 -0.22
CA PHE A 12 -9.41 -1.96 -1.09
C PHE A 12 -10.57 -2.17 -2.08
N ASP A 13 -11.80 -2.10 -1.61
CA ASP A 13 -12.99 -2.18 -2.45
C ASP A 13 -13.10 -1.01 -3.43
N LEU A 14 -12.78 0.20 -2.96
CA LEU A 14 -12.72 1.39 -3.81
C LEU A 14 -11.70 1.23 -4.95
N LEU A 15 -10.49 0.73 -4.65
CA LEU A 15 -9.46 0.48 -5.66
C LEU A 15 -9.94 -0.53 -6.70
N ARG A 16 -10.52 -1.64 -6.29
CA ARG A 16 -11.05 -2.66 -7.20
C ARG A 16 -12.21 -2.15 -8.06
N TRP A 17 -13.13 -1.42 -7.45
CA TRP A 17 -14.25 -0.82 -8.16
C TRP A 17 -13.78 0.18 -9.21
N LEU A 18 -12.91 1.11 -8.82
CA LEU A 18 -12.32 2.08 -9.74
C LEU A 18 -11.56 1.40 -10.88
N TYR A 19 -10.78 0.37 -10.58
CA TYR A 19 -10.07 -0.41 -11.59
C TYR A 19 -11.03 -0.99 -12.64
N SER A 20 -12.15 -1.56 -12.22
CA SER A 20 -13.16 -2.11 -13.14
C SER A 20 -13.84 -1.02 -13.99
N VAL A 21 -14.11 0.16 -13.42
CA VAL A 21 -14.74 1.29 -14.12
C VAL A 21 -13.78 1.97 -15.11
N LEU A 22 -12.48 1.99 -14.78
CA LEU A 22 -11.45 2.66 -15.59
C LEU A 22 -10.83 1.77 -16.69
N GLY A 23 -11.53 0.73 -17.09
CA GLY A 23 -11.08 -0.16 -18.17
C GLY A 23 -9.84 -0.99 -17.82
N ASN A 24 -9.74 -1.42 -16.57
CA ASN A 24 -8.64 -2.25 -16.06
C ASN A 24 -7.25 -1.57 -16.14
N ASN A 25 -7.20 -0.25 -15.97
CA ASN A 25 -5.96 0.51 -15.99
C ASN A 25 -5.47 0.80 -14.56
N TYR A 26 -4.38 0.15 -14.15
CA TYR A 26 -3.79 0.28 -12.81
C TYR A 26 -3.29 1.70 -12.53
N PHE A 27 -2.56 2.28 -13.48
CA PHE A 27 -2.00 3.62 -13.31
C PHE A 27 -3.11 4.66 -13.10
N LEU A 28 -4.13 4.65 -13.96
CA LEU A 28 -5.23 5.62 -13.87
C LEU A 28 -6.00 5.47 -12.56
N THR A 29 -6.18 4.23 -12.10
CA THR A 29 -6.82 3.94 -10.81
C THR A 29 -6.05 4.55 -9.64
N ILE A 30 -4.75 4.28 -9.57
CA ILE A 30 -3.87 4.78 -8.51
C ILE A 30 -3.81 6.31 -8.56
N PHE A 31 -3.69 6.89 -9.76
CA PHE A 31 -3.64 8.34 -9.96
C PHE A 31 -4.90 9.02 -9.45
N ILE A 32 -6.08 8.54 -9.82
CA ILE A 32 -7.37 9.13 -9.39
C ILE A 32 -7.55 9.02 -7.88
N VAL A 33 -7.25 7.88 -7.27
CA VAL A 33 -7.36 7.71 -5.82
C VAL A 33 -6.36 8.62 -5.09
N THR A 34 -5.14 8.71 -5.58
CA THR A 34 -4.13 9.60 -4.99
C THR A 34 -4.55 11.07 -5.10
N LEU A 35 -5.12 11.47 -6.24
CA LEU A 35 -5.64 12.82 -6.43
C LEU A 35 -6.80 13.13 -5.48
N ALA A 36 -7.73 12.19 -5.32
CA ALA A 36 -8.84 12.33 -4.38
C ALA A 36 -8.35 12.47 -2.93
N LEU A 37 -7.39 11.65 -2.52
CA LEU A 37 -6.75 11.75 -1.20
C LEU A 37 -6.05 13.11 -1.01
N ARG A 38 -5.40 13.63 -2.04
CA ARG A 38 -4.76 14.96 -2.01
C ARG A 38 -5.79 16.07 -1.83
N ILE A 39 -6.92 16.01 -2.51
CA ILE A 39 -8.01 16.99 -2.38
C ILE A 39 -8.53 17.00 -0.93
N ILE A 40 -8.73 15.83 -0.33
CA ILE A 40 -9.16 15.71 1.07
C ILE A 40 -8.13 16.31 2.02
N GLN A 41 -6.83 16.15 1.74
CA GLN A 41 -5.73 16.66 2.55
C GLN A 41 -5.56 18.19 2.45
N ILE A 42 -6.07 18.86 1.42
CA ILE A 42 -5.99 20.34 1.28
C ILE A 42 -6.62 21.02 2.50
N PHE A 43 -7.72 20.51 3.02
CA PHE A 43 -8.45 21.11 4.14
C PHE A 43 -7.62 21.22 5.43
N PRO A 44 -7.04 20.11 5.96
CA PRO A 44 -6.13 20.16 7.10
C PRO A 44 -4.85 20.95 6.79
N ASP A 45 -4.33 20.89 5.54
CA ASP A 45 -3.11 21.61 5.16
C ASP A 45 -3.26 23.13 5.22
N ILE A 46 -4.39 23.66 4.78
CA ILE A 46 -4.68 25.11 4.88
C ILE A 46 -4.70 25.56 6.36
N ASN A 47 -5.34 24.79 7.23
CA ASN A 47 -5.37 25.09 8.66
C ASN A 47 -3.98 25.01 9.29
N ASN A 48 -3.19 24.02 8.88
CA ASN A 48 -1.83 23.83 9.37
C ASN A 48 -0.93 25.02 8.96
N ARG A 49 -1.01 25.48 7.71
CA ARG A 49 -0.29 26.67 7.23
C ARG A 49 -0.68 27.95 7.99
N LYS A 50 -1.97 28.12 8.33
CA LYS A 50 -2.41 29.24 9.16
C LYS A 50 -1.79 29.18 10.56
N ASN A 51 -1.75 28.00 11.17
CA ASN A 51 -1.15 27.80 12.48
C ASN A 51 0.37 28.00 12.46
N GLN A 52 1.07 27.51 11.44
CA GLN A 52 2.49 27.75 11.24
C GLN A 52 2.82 29.25 11.12
N ARG A 53 2.02 30.01 10.37
CA ARG A 53 2.18 31.49 10.28
C ARG A 53 1.99 32.18 11.63
N LYS A 54 1.03 31.72 12.45
CA LYS A 54 0.86 32.25 13.81
C LYS A 54 2.05 31.90 14.71
N GLN A 55 2.55 30.67 14.63
CA GLN A 55 3.74 30.22 15.36
C GLN A 55 4.98 31.05 14.96
N ALA A 56 5.20 31.26 13.66
CA ALA A 56 6.31 32.10 13.20
C ALA A 56 6.28 33.54 13.75
N LYS A 57 5.09 34.10 13.94
CA LYS A 57 4.95 35.44 14.52
C LYS A 57 5.34 35.52 16.00
N ILE A 58 5.06 34.47 16.77
CA ILE A 58 5.39 34.43 18.21
C ILE A 58 6.76 33.80 18.51
N GLN A 59 7.48 33.32 17.46
CA GLN A 59 8.80 32.70 17.62
C GLN A 59 9.80 33.58 18.38
N PRO A 60 9.92 34.91 18.12
CA PRO A 60 10.83 35.78 18.87
C PRO A 60 10.48 35.89 20.37
N GLU A 61 9.19 35.77 20.71
CA GLU A 61 8.76 35.74 22.12
C GLU A 61 9.08 34.41 22.79
N ILE A 62 8.93 33.32 22.06
CA ILE A 62 9.33 31.98 22.52
C ILE A 62 10.83 31.94 22.82
N GLU A 63 11.67 32.53 21.94
CA GLU A 63 13.12 32.60 22.15
C GLU A 63 13.49 33.43 23.40
N LYS A 64 12.78 34.52 23.66
CA LYS A 64 12.95 35.30 24.89
C LYS A 64 12.60 34.49 26.15
N LEU A 65 11.50 33.72 26.10
CA LEU A 65 11.11 32.82 27.15
C LEU A 65 12.13 31.70 27.40
N GLN A 66 12.69 31.14 26.34
CA GLN A 66 13.76 30.13 26.42
C GLN A 66 15.01 30.67 27.13
N LYS A 67 15.42 31.87 26.78
CA LYS A 67 16.56 32.55 27.46
C LYS A 67 16.24 32.88 28.89
N LYS A 68 15.02 33.31 29.22
CA LYS A 68 14.62 33.70 30.54
C LYS A 68 14.47 32.54 31.55
N TYR A 69 14.05 31.38 31.05
CA TYR A 69 13.73 30.19 31.85
C TYR A 69 14.62 29.00 31.49
N ALA A 70 15.87 29.26 31.06
CA ALA A 70 16.82 28.23 30.67
C ALA A 70 17.06 27.16 31.75
N ASP A 71 17.08 27.60 33.02
CA ASP A 71 17.32 26.73 34.16
C ASP A 71 16.06 26.04 34.72
N ASN A 72 14.87 26.34 34.17
CA ASN A 72 13.61 25.76 34.65
C ASN A 72 12.69 25.32 33.49
N PRO A 73 12.89 24.06 33.00
CA PRO A 73 12.17 23.57 31.85
C PRO A 73 10.66 23.42 32.09
N GLN A 74 10.22 23.19 33.31
CA GLN A 74 8.80 23.10 33.66
C GLN A 74 8.10 24.46 33.50
N LYS A 75 8.72 25.51 34.02
CA LYS A 75 8.19 26.88 33.94
C LYS A 75 8.24 27.40 32.51
N LEU A 76 9.28 27.05 31.75
CA LEU A 76 9.40 27.35 30.35
C LEU A 76 8.23 26.74 29.53
N SER A 77 7.94 25.45 29.74
CA SER A 77 6.83 24.76 29.10
C SER A 77 5.47 25.38 29.41
N MET A 78 5.25 25.76 30.67
CA MET A 78 4.01 26.42 31.11
C MET A 78 3.81 27.77 30.43
N GLU A 79 4.85 28.62 30.42
CA GLU A 79 4.78 29.95 29.82
C GLU A 79 4.68 29.89 28.28
N GLN A 80 5.36 28.96 27.63
CA GLN A 80 5.20 28.71 26.19
C GLN A 80 3.77 28.26 25.85
N ASN A 81 3.21 27.33 26.62
CA ASN A 81 1.83 26.88 26.43
C ASN A 81 0.82 28.00 26.65
N LYS A 82 1.05 28.89 27.63
CA LYS A 82 0.24 30.06 27.88
C LYS A 82 0.29 31.01 26.69
N LEU A 83 1.48 31.36 26.20
CA LEU A 83 1.69 32.23 25.05
C LEU A 83 1.01 31.67 23.79
N MET A 84 1.13 30.36 23.53
CA MET A 84 0.46 29.70 22.40
C MET A 84 -1.07 29.81 22.52
N ARG A 85 -1.64 29.58 23.71
CA ARG A 85 -3.08 29.71 23.96
C ARG A 85 -3.59 31.15 23.76
N GLU A 86 -2.87 32.13 24.26
CA GLU A 86 -3.21 33.56 24.11
C GLU A 86 -3.24 33.99 22.64
N ASN A 87 -2.39 33.37 21.79
CA ASN A 87 -2.37 33.59 20.35
C ASN A 87 -3.30 32.66 19.57
N GLY A 88 -4.17 31.91 20.24
CA GLY A 88 -5.13 31.01 19.61
C GLY A 88 -4.48 29.80 18.90
N ILE A 89 -3.31 29.37 19.37
CA ILE A 89 -2.61 28.19 18.89
C ILE A 89 -2.83 27.08 19.91
N GLY A 90 -3.77 26.19 19.66
CA GLY A 90 -3.97 25.01 20.51
C GLY A 90 -2.79 24.05 20.39
N MET A 91 -2.36 23.43 21.50
CA MET A 91 -1.30 22.41 21.48
C MET A 91 -1.60 21.26 20.50
N LEU A 92 -2.86 20.86 20.39
CA LEU A 92 -3.32 19.81 19.48
C LEU A 92 -3.47 20.29 18.02
N SER A 93 -3.56 21.61 17.78
CA SER A 93 -3.81 22.11 16.42
C SER A 93 -2.63 21.90 15.48
N SER A 94 -1.42 21.75 15.99
CA SER A 94 -0.22 21.49 15.18
C SER A 94 -0.05 19.99 14.84
N CYS A 95 -0.47 19.09 15.72
CA CYS A 95 -0.33 17.64 15.50
C CYS A 95 -1.62 16.98 14.99
N LEU A 96 -2.78 17.65 15.11
CA LEU A 96 -4.07 17.12 14.68
C LEU A 96 -4.10 16.68 13.20
N PRO A 97 -3.55 17.47 12.24
CA PRO A 97 -3.48 17.03 10.85
C PRO A 97 -2.65 15.74 10.69
N LEU A 98 -1.52 15.65 11.39
CA LEU A 98 -0.68 14.45 11.34
C LEU A 98 -1.40 13.24 11.95
N LEU A 99 -2.10 13.42 13.07
CA LEU A 99 -2.86 12.37 13.74
C LEU A 99 -4.00 11.84 12.86
N LEU A 100 -4.60 12.68 12.01
CA LEU A 100 -5.66 12.30 11.08
C LEU A 100 -5.10 11.65 9.80
N THR A 101 -4.01 12.21 9.26
CA THR A 101 -3.46 11.74 7.97
C THR A 101 -2.68 10.44 8.09
N LEU A 102 -2.03 10.18 9.24
CA LEU A 102 -1.26 8.95 9.47
C LEU A 102 -2.11 7.67 9.37
N PRO A 103 -3.23 7.52 10.10
CA PRO A 103 -4.09 6.35 9.96
C PRO A 103 -4.62 6.16 8.55
N LEU A 104 -5.06 7.25 7.91
CA LEU A 104 -5.56 7.23 6.53
C LEU A 104 -4.50 6.72 5.56
N PHE A 105 -3.27 7.22 5.69
CA PHE A 105 -2.13 6.80 4.89
C PHE A 105 -1.80 5.32 5.08
N PHE A 106 -1.75 4.85 6.33
CA PHE A 106 -1.46 3.44 6.60
C PHE A 106 -2.56 2.50 6.11
N CYS A 107 -3.84 2.90 6.22
CA CYS A 107 -4.94 2.11 5.67
C CYS A 107 -4.87 2.03 4.14
N PHE A 108 -4.57 3.15 3.48
CA PHE A 108 -4.38 3.16 2.02
C PHE A 108 -3.18 2.30 1.61
N LEU A 109 -2.04 2.45 2.29
CA LEU A 109 -0.85 1.65 2.02
C LEU A 109 -1.10 0.15 2.22
N ALA A 110 -1.84 -0.22 3.26
CA ALA A 110 -2.23 -1.61 3.50
C ALA A 110 -3.13 -2.13 2.36
N ALA A 111 -4.16 -1.37 1.98
CA ALA A 111 -5.06 -1.74 0.88
C ALA A 111 -4.30 -1.91 -0.45
N PHE A 112 -3.36 -1.01 -0.74
CA PHE A 112 -2.51 -1.10 -1.93
C PHE A 112 -1.61 -2.35 -1.92
N ARG A 113 -1.01 -2.67 -0.77
CA ARG A 113 -0.20 -3.89 -0.61
C ARG A 113 -1.03 -5.16 -0.81
N PHE A 114 -2.25 -5.21 -0.28
CA PHE A 114 -3.15 -6.36 -0.49
C PHE A 114 -3.52 -6.51 -1.95
N TRP A 115 -3.79 -5.40 -2.62
CA TRP A 115 -4.09 -5.44 -4.05
C TRP A 115 -2.90 -5.95 -4.87
N GLY A 116 -1.68 -5.48 -4.58
CA GLY A 116 -0.45 -6.00 -5.20
C GLY A 116 -0.25 -7.49 -4.94
N TYR A 117 -0.61 -7.96 -3.74
CA TYR A 117 -0.57 -9.38 -3.43
C TYR A 117 -1.58 -10.19 -4.25
N GLU A 118 -2.81 -9.72 -4.40
CA GLU A 118 -3.79 -10.34 -5.30
C GLU A 118 -3.30 -10.40 -6.74
N GLN A 119 -2.65 -9.33 -7.23
CA GLN A 119 -2.08 -9.31 -8.57
C GLN A 119 -0.95 -10.34 -8.74
N THR A 120 -0.16 -10.57 -7.71
CA THR A 120 0.87 -11.62 -7.72
C THR A 120 0.24 -13.01 -7.84
N VAL A 121 -0.81 -13.30 -7.06
CA VAL A 121 -1.53 -14.58 -7.13
C VAL A 121 -2.22 -14.76 -8.48
N ARG A 122 -2.85 -13.71 -9.00
CA ARG A 122 -3.47 -13.70 -10.33
C ARG A 122 -2.45 -13.98 -11.43
N LEU A 123 -1.32 -13.27 -11.44
CA LEU A 123 -0.25 -13.50 -12.41
C LEU A 123 0.26 -14.93 -12.35
N THR A 124 0.42 -15.49 -11.14
CA THR A 124 0.84 -16.88 -10.96
C THR A 124 -0.15 -17.85 -11.59
N TYR A 125 -1.44 -17.66 -11.34
CA TYR A 125 -2.50 -18.45 -11.95
C TYR A 125 -2.51 -18.34 -13.47
N GLU A 126 -2.51 -17.12 -14.02
CA GLU A 126 -2.52 -16.89 -15.47
C GLU A 126 -1.29 -17.51 -16.15
N THR A 127 -0.12 -17.47 -15.49
CA THR A 127 1.10 -18.09 -15.99
C THR A 127 0.99 -19.61 -16.13
N ILE A 128 0.20 -20.26 -15.28
CA ILE A 128 -0.05 -21.70 -15.37
C ILE A 128 -1.03 -22.03 -16.49
N VAL A 129 -2.10 -21.21 -16.64
CA VAL A 129 -3.20 -21.51 -17.55
C VAL A 129 -2.93 -21.03 -18.98
N ASN A 130 -2.40 -19.82 -19.13
CA ASN A 130 -2.16 -19.19 -20.43
C ASN A 130 -1.01 -18.18 -20.33
N GLU A 131 0.13 -18.58 -20.85
CA GLU A 131 1.37 -17.78 -20.78
C GLU A 131 1.29 -16.45 -21.53
N GLU A 132 0.61 -16.41 -22.68
CA GLU A 132 0.46 -15.21 -23.50
C GLU A 132 -0.37 -14.16 -22.73
N LYS A 133 -1.49 -14.58 -22.15
CA LYS A 133 -2.34 -13.73 -21.31
C LYS A 133 -1.61 -13.24 -20.05
N ALA A 134 -0.83 -14.10 -19.44
CA ALA A 134 -0.02 -13.72 -18.28
C ALA A 134 1.04 -12.66 -18.64
N GLN A 135 1.61 -12.74 -19.84
CA GLN A 135 2.54 -11.73 -20.34
C GLN A 135 1.83 -10.38 -20.56
N GLU A 136 0.65 -10.37 -21.17
CA GLU A 136 -0.16 -9.15 -21.33
C GLU A 136 -0.50 -8.53 -19.97
N THR A 137 -0.90 -9.35 -19.00
CA THR A 137 -1.16 -8.89 -17.63
C THR A 137 0.08 -8.30 -17.00
N PHE A 138 1.23 -8.95 -17.12
CA PHE A 138 2.49 -8.46 -16.60
C PHE A 138 2.92 -7.14 -17.24
N ASP A 139 2.78 -7.01 -18.55
CA ASP A 139 3.09 -5.78 -19.29
C ASP A 139 2.21 -4.61 -18.84
N SER A 140 0.97 -4.88 -18.42
CA SER A 140 0.07 -3.87 -17.87
C SER A 140 0.52 -3.32 -16.50
N TYR A 141 1.45 -3.98 -15.81
CA TYR A 141 2.02 -3.50 -14.56
C TYR A 141 3.13 -2.47 -14.76
N SER A 142 3.61 -2.30 -16.00
CA SER A 142 4.69 -1.37 -16.31
C SER A 142 4.22 0.09 -16.26
N PHE A 143 5.09 0.98 -15.78
CA PHE A 143 4.86 2.41 -15.80
C PHE A 143 6.18 3.18 -15.97
N LEU A 144 6.31 3.89 -17.09
CA LEU A 144 7.52 4.63 -17.48
C LEU A 144 8.76 3.71 -17.47
N TRP A 145 9.66 3.89 -16.49
CA TRP A 145 10.86 3.08 -16.29
C TRP A 145 10.69 1.95 -15.29
N ILE A 146 9.53 1.84 -14.65
CA ILE A 146 9.23 0.80 -13.68
C ILE A 146 8.62 -0.38 -14.42
N THR A 147 9.20 -1.55 -14.27
CA THR A 147 8.71 -2.77 -14.93
C THR A 147 7.46 -3.31 -14.23
N ASN A 148 7.40 -3.19 -12.91
CA ASN A 148 6.28 -3.67 -12.11
C ASN A 148 5.94 -2.68 -10.98
N ILE A 149 4.79 -2.01 -11.08
CA ILE A 149 4.33 -1.02 -10.09
C ILE A 149 4.03 -1.60 -8.71
N TRP A 150 3.91 -2.93 -8.61
CA TRP A 150 3.69 -3.64 -7.36
C TRP A 150 4.97 -3.87 -6.57
N GLN A 151 6.12 -3.56 -7.16
CA GLN A 151 7.44 -3.64 -6.54
C GLN A 151 8.05 -2.23 -6.39
N PRO A 152 8.94 -2.02 -5.42
CA PRO A 152 9.59 -0.72 -5.24
C PRO A 152 10.37 -0.26 -6.48
N ASP A 153 10.32 1.06 -6.80
CA ASP A 153 11.24 1.68 -7.77
C ASP A 153 12.65 1.70 -7.17
N SER A 154 13.40 0.65 -7.42
CA SER A 154 14.73 0.44 -6.84
C SER A 154 15.60 -0.40 -7.77
N GLY A 155 16.86 0.01 -7.92
CA GLY A 155 17.87 -0.76 -8.64
C GLY A 155 18.24 -2.11 -8.01
N PHE A 156 17.73 -2.40 -6.81
CA PHE A 156 17.98 -3.66 -6.08
C PHE A 156 16.70 -4.46 -5.81
N ALA A 157 15.54 -3.89 -6.13
CA ALA A 157 14.28 -4.61 -5.94
C ALA A 157 14.06 -5.64 -7.05
N PRO A 158 13.58 -6.84 -6.71
CA PRO A 158 13.18 -7.83 -7.71
C PRO A 158 11.98 -7.30 -8.50
N VAL A 159 11.87 -7.71 -9.77
CA VAL A 159 10.76 -7.32 -10.65
C VAL A 159 9.48 -8.05 -10.28
N VAL A 160 9.58 -9.29 -9.82
CA VAL A 160 8.45 -10.08 -9.32
C VAL A 160 8.57 -10.32 -7.82
N THR A 161 7.44 -10.52 -7.17
CA THR A 161 7.42 -10.78 -5.72
C THR A 161 8.15 -12.09 -5.41
N PRO A 162 9.19 -12.09 -4.56
CA PRO A 162 9.91 -13.30 -4.21
C PRO A 162 9.00 -14.31 -3.47
N ALA A 163 9.20 -15.61 -3.69
CA ALA A 163 8.42 -16.66 -3.05
C ALA A 163 8.36 -16.54 -1.52
N LYS A 164 9.47 -16.17 -0.88
CA LYS A 164 9.53 -15.92 0.57
C LYS A 164 8.53 -14.84 1.01
N THR A 165 8.39 -13.78 0.23
CA THR A 165 7.44 -12.70 0.51
C THR A 165 6.01 -13.18 0.30
N VAL A 166 5.74 -13.91 -0.77
CA VAL A 166 4.43 -14.53 -1.05
C VAL A 166 4.02 -15.46 0.08
N LYS A 167 4.89 -16.35 0.52
CA LYS A 167 4.67 -17.26 1.65
C LYS A 167 4.37 -16.50 2.95
N THR A 168 5.13 -15.44 3.23
CA THR A 168 4.93 -14.62 4.44
C THR A 168 3.59 -13.92 4.43
N TYR A 169 3.14 -13.38 3.30
CA TYR A 169 1.83 -12.74 3.18
C TYR A 169 0.68 -13.75 3.23
N GLY A 170 0.86 -14.93 2.65
CA GLY A 170 -0.13 -16.00 2.69
C GLY A 170 -0.42 -16.51 4.10
N ASN A 171 0.60 -16.54 4.94
CA ASN A 171 0.52 -17.08 6.29
C ASN A 171 0.42 -16.00 7.38
N SER A 172 0.47 -14.72 7.01
CA SER A 172 0.37 -13.64 8.00
C SER A 172 -1.07 -13.14 8.14
N SER A 173 -1.42 -12.72 9.35
CA SER A 173 -2.67 -12.08 9.75
C SER A 173 -3.00 -10.77 9.03
N THR A 174 -2.49 -10.59 7.83
CA THR A 174 -2.46 -9.32 7.13
C THR A 174 -3.45 -9.22 5.97
N CYS A 175 -4.35 -10.17 5.81
CA CYS A 175 -5.42 -10.03 4.83
C CYS A 175 -6.48 -9.08 5.36
N ALA A 176 -6.73 -7.98 4.63
CA ALA A 176 -7.78 -7.01 4.97
C ALA A 176 -9.20 -7.58 4.87
N CYS A 177 -9.34 -8.78 4.35
CA CYS A 177 -10.64 -9.35 4.04
C CYS A 177 -11.27 -10.08 5.21
N THR A 178 -10.50 -10.39 6.26
CA THR A 178 -11.07 -11.12 7.41
C THR A 178 -10.24 -10.98 8.68
N LYS A 179 -10.94 -11.25 9.77
CA LYS A 179 -10.41 -11.41 11.13
C LYS A 179 -9.60 -12.70 11.35
N SER A 180 -9.30 -13.45 10.28
CA SER A 180 -8.65 -14.77 10.31
C SER A 180 -7.40 -14.78 9.43
N ASN A 181 -6.35 -15.40 9.92
CA ASN A 181 -5.02 -15.49 9.32
C ASN A 181 -4.93 -16.49 8.15
N ASN A 182 -5.97 -16.64 7.35
CA ASN A 182 -6.02 -17.63 6.29
C ASN A 182 -6.00 -17.00 4.92
N ILE A 183 -5.14 -17.50 4.02
CA ILE A 183 -5.08 -17.07 2.62
C ILE A 183 -6.42 -17.25 1.88
N GLY A 184 -7.23 -18.20 2.29
CA GLY A 184 -8.58 -18.42 1.76
C GLY A 184 -9.49 -17.20 1.86
N ASN A 185 -9.13 -16.26 2.72
CA ASN A 185 -9.87 -15.02 2.92
C ASN A 185 -9.46 -13.90 1.95
N LEU A 186 -8.55 -14.16 1.03
CA LEU A 186 -8.21 -13.20 -0.02
C LEU A 186 -9.45 -12.95 -0.89
N LYS A 187 -9.79 -11.68 -1.11
CA LYS A 187 -10.99 -11.33 -1.90
C LYS A 187 -10.99 -11.94 -3.30
N LEU A 188 -9.80 -12.12 -3.87
CA LEU A 188 -9.61 -12.81 -5.14
C LEU A 188 -10.28 -14.20 -5.16
N PHE A 189 -10.18 -14.95 -4.06
CA PHE A 189 -10.81 -16.27 -3.96
C PHE A 189 -12.33 -16.20 -3.75
N HIS A 190 -12.85 -15.13 -3.14
CA HIS A 190 -14.31 -14.97 -2.95
C HIS A 190 -15.03 -14.41 -4.17
N THR A 191 -14.42 -13.43 -4.83
CA THR A 191 -15.07 -12.69 -5.93
C THR A 191 -14.56 -13.06 -7.30
N GLY A 192 -13.40 -13.73 -7.37
CA GLY A 192 -12.68 -13.92 -8.62
C GLY A 192 -12.19 -12.60 -9.21
N TYR A 193 -11.90 -12.61 -10.49
CA TYR A 193 -11.60 -11.41 -11.26
C TYR A 193 -12.20 -11.50 -12.66
N THR A 194 -12.34 -10.34 -13.32
CA THR A 194 -12.71 -10.27 -14.73
C THR A 194 -11.46 -9.94 -15.53
N ASP A 195 -11.20 -10.71 -16.58
CA ASP A 195 -10.06 -10.48 -17.45
C ASP A 195 -10.30 -9.29 -18.41
N ALA A 196 -9.28 -8.92 -19.20
CA ALA A 196 -9.39 -7.85 -20.19
C ALA A 196 -10.41 -8.16 -21.30
N ALA A 197 -10.68 -9.43 -21.57
CA ALA A 197 -11.66 -9.88 -22.54
C ALA A 197 -13.10 -9.93 -21.98
N GLY A 198 -13.30 -9.60 -20.68
CA GLY A 198 -14.59 -9.61 -20.02
C GLY A 198 -15.00 -10.98 -19.44
N ASN A 199 -14.13 -11.99 -19.49
CA ASN A 199 -14.44 -13.30 -18.91
C ASN A 199 -14.22 -13.29 -17.41
N LYS A 200 -15.19 -13.82 -16.67
CA LYS A 200 -15.09 -13.96 -15.21
C LYS A 200 -14.38 -15.27 -14.87
N VAL A 201 -13.32 -15.15 -14.07
CA VAL A 201 -12.59 -16.28 -13.49
C VAL A 201 -12.99 -16.40 -12.01
N GLU A 202 -13.51 -17.54 -11.61
CA GLU A 202 -13.94 -17.79 -10.23
C GLU A 202 -12.75 -18.09 -9.32
N GLY A 203 -12.83 -17.64 -8.07
CA GLY A 203 -11.76 -17.85 -7.09
C GLY A 203 -11.48 -19.32 -6.78
N LYS A 204 -12.51 -20.18 -6.85
CA LYS A 204 -12.37 -21.63 -6.69
C LYS A 204 -11.46 -22.21 -7.78
N VAL A 205 -11.67 -21.84 -9.04
CA VAL A 205 -10.86 -22.31 -10.18
C VAL A 205 -9.40 -21.89 -10.02
N ILE A 206 -9.19 -20.65 -9.56
CA ILE A 206 -7.83 -20.15 -9.29
C ILE A 206 -7.14 -21.05 -8.26
N TRP A 207 -7.83 -21.33 -7.15
CA TRP A 207 -7.26 -22.13 -6.06
C TRP A 207 -6.96 -23.57 -6.50
N GLU A 208 -7.92 -24.25 -7.13
CA GLU A 208 -7.76 -25.61 -7.61
C GLU A 208 -6.59 -25.73 -8.59
N THR A 209 -6.44 -24.77 -9.51
CA THR A 209 -5.29 -24.73 -10.44
C THR A 209 -3.96 -24.59 -9.69
N LEU A 210 -3.88 -23.74 -8.65
CA LEU A 210 -2.66 -23.60 -7.85
C LEU A 210 -2.33 -24.88 -7.08
N VAL A 211 -3.35 -25.60 -6.59
CA VAL A 211 -3.17 -26.90 -5.92
C VAL A 211 -2.68 -27.96 -6.91
N GLU A 212 -3.29 -28.06 -8.08
CA GLU A 212 -2.87 -28.99 -9.14
C GLU A 212 -1.44 -28.74 -9.61
N ALA A 213 -1.04 -27.47 -9.71
CA ALA A 213 0.35 -27.09 -10.01
C ALA A 213 1.33 -27.40 -8.85
N GLY A 214 0.82 -27.77 -7.68
CA GLY A 214 1.63 -28.02 -6.49
C GLY A 214 2.22 -26.78 -5.85
N LEU A 215 1.58 -25.61 -6.06
CA LEU A 215 1.93 -24.32 -5.45
C LEU A 215 1.12 -24.04 -4.19
N ALA A 216 0.00 -24.73 -4.00
CA ALA A 216 -0.87 -24.57 -2.86
C ALA A 216 -1.33 -25.93 -2.31
N THR A 217 -1.84 -25.94 -1.08
CA THR A 217 -2.44 -27.12 -0.44
C THR A 217 -3.67 -26.73 0.36
N GLY A 218 -4.54 -27.71 0.64
CA GLY A 218 -5.76 -27.53 1.39
C GLY A 218 -6.99 -27.38 0.51
N GLU A 219 -8.15 -27.72 1.07
CA GLU A 219 -9.43 -27.61 0.39
C GLU A 219 -9.91 -26.18 0.33
N PHE A 220 -10.48 -25.80 -0.81
CA PHE A 220 -11.01 -24.44 -1.02
C PHE A 220 -12.08 -24.07 0.03
N GLY A 221 -11.92 -22.91 0.64
CA GLY A 221 -12.82 -22.42 1.69
C GLY A 221 -12.56 -22.99 3.09
N SER A 222 -11.58 -23.90 3.22
CA SER A 222 -11.18 -24.46 4.53
C SER A 222 -10.09 -23.60 5.21
N SER A 223 -9.90 -23.82 6.51
CA SER A 223 -8.78 -23.21 7.25
C SER A 223 -7.42 -23.84 6.94
N SER A 224 -7.40 -24.91 6.16
CA SER A 224 -6.17 -25.62 5.75
C SER A 224 -5.55 -25.06 4.45
N MET A 225 -6.18 -24.04 3.83
CA MET A 225 -5.61 -23.39 2.65
C MET A 225 -4.24 -22.80 2.98
N ASP A 226 -3.21 -23.21 2.26
CA ASP A 226 -1.84 -22.69 2.41
C ASP A 226 -1.17 -22.54 1.04
N LEU A 227 -0.52 -21.40 0.83
CA LEU A 227 0.19 -21.06 -0.41
C LEU A 227 1.69 -21.19 -0.18
N LEU A 228 2.36 -21.90 -1.09
CA LEU A 228 3.79 -22.23 -1.02
C LEU A 228 4.18 -22.92 0.30
N PRO A 229 3.49 -24.01 0.68
CA PRO A 229 3.69 -24.65 1.99
C PRO A 229 5.05 -25.31 2.13
N THR A 230 5.60 -25.82 1.03
CA THR A 230 6.84 -26.59 0.99
C THR A 230 7.96 -25.89 0.22
N ASP A 231 9.20 -26.27 0.47
CA ASP A 231 10.35 -25.74 -0.28
C ASP A 231 10.28 -26.11 -1.77
N THR A 232 9.70 -27.26 -2.10
CA THR A 232 9.42 -27.63 -3.50
C THR A 232 8.41 -26.70 -4.17
N ALA A 233 7.38 -26.25 -3.45
CA ALA A 233 6.41 -25.29 -3.96
C ALA A 233 7.07 -23.90 -4.16
N VAL A 234 7.95 -23.50 -3.25
CA VAL A 234 8.76 -22.29 -3.36
C VAL A 234 9.64 -22.33 -4.61
N GLU A 235 10.36 -23.42 -4.83
CA GLU A 235 11.22 -23.59 -6.00
C GLU A 235 10.41 -23.59 -7.31
N LYS A 236 9.26 -24.26 -7.33
CA LYS A 236 8.35 -24.23 -8.49
C LYS A 236 7.87 -22.82 -8.80
N TYR A 237 7.49 -22.06 -7.77
CA TYR A 237 7.06 -20.68 -7.94
C TYR A 237 8.20 -19.81 -8.50
N ASP A 238 9.39 -19.89 -7.93
CA ASP A 238 10.54 -19.11 -8.39
C ASP A 238 10.91 -19.46 -9.84
N ASN A 239 10.87 -20.73 -10.22
CA ASN A 239 11.08 -21.17 -11.60
C ASN A 239 10.00 -20.64 -12.55
N LEU A 240 8.72 -20.65 -12.14
CA LEU A 240 7.60 -20.14 -12.91
C LEU A 240 7.72 -18.63 -13.15
N MET A 241 8.11 -17.86 -12.12
CA MET A 241 8.21 -16.40 -12.17
C MET A 241 9.52 -15.90 -12.78
N LYS A 242 10.51 -16.77 -12.96
CA LYS A 242 11.84 -16.40 -13.48
C LYS A 242 11.79 -15.71 -14.84
N LYS A 243 10.83 -16.08 -15.68
CA LYS A 243 10.65 -15.47 -17.02
C LYS A 243 10.31 -13.99 -16.99
N TYR A 244 9.66 -13.51 -15.91
CA TYR A 244 9.33 -12.09 -15.72
C TYR A 244 10.44 -11.30 -15.04
N GLN A 245 11.45 -11.98 -14.50
CA GLN A 245 12.58 -11.37 -13.82
C GLN A 245 13.61 -10.86 -14.84
N HIS A 246 13.18 -9.97 -15.74
CA HIS A 246 14.06 -9.33 -16.71
C HIS A 246 14.98 -8.33 -16.03
N GLY A 247 16.26 -8.69 -15.90
CA GLY A 247 17.20 -7.93 -15.09
C GLY A 247 16.97 -8.17 -13.58
N ASN A 248 17.80 -7.53 -12.75
CA ASN A 248 17.72 -7.67 -11.31
C ASN A 248 17.12 -6.45 -10.62
N ASN A 249 16.54 -5.52 -11.39
CA ASN A 249 16.01 -4.28 -10.83
C ASN A 249 14.65 -3.92 -11.42
N ASN A 250 13.79 -3.40 -10.55
CA ASN A 250 12.47 -2.91 -10.94
C ASN A 250 12.43 -1.41 -11.27
N GLY A 251 13.54 -0.70 -11.12
CA GLY A 251 13.62 0.74 -11.38
C GLY A 251 14.98 1.34 -11.02
N TRP A 252 15.04 2.67 -10.97
CA TRP A 252 16.28 3.43 -10.84
C TRP A 252 16.26 4.45 -9.70
N PHE A 253 15.39 4.32 -8.72
CA PHE A 253 15.16 5.30 -7.64
C PHE A 253 14.70 6.69 -8.12
N ILE A 254 14.20 6.78 -9.35
CA ILE A 254 13.84 8.08 -9.94
C ILE A 254 12.63 8.68 -9.24
N LEU A 255 11.58 7.89 -8.94
CA LEU A 255 10.41 8.40 -8.21
C LEU A 255 10.75 8.92 -6.81
N PRO A 256 11.51 8.19 -5.97
CA PRO A 256 11.97 8.71 -4.67
C PRO A 256 12.79 10.00 -4.79
N VAL A 257 13.69 10.08 -5.78
CA VAL A 257 14.53 11.27 -6.01
C VAL A 257 13.68 12.45 -6.45
N LEU A 258 12.77 12.26 -7.41
CA LEU A 258 11.84 13.31 -7.84
C LEU A 258 10.92 13.77 -6.71
N ALA A 259 10.35 12.84 -5.93
CA ALA A 259 9.50 13.16 -4.80
C ALA A 259 10.24 14.00 -3.75
N THR A 260 11.50 13.66 -3.46
CA THR A 260 12.35 14.44 -2.53
C THR A 260 12.71 15.80 -3.11
N GLY A 261 13.07 15.86 -4.38
CA GLY A 261 13.41 17.11 -5.08
C GLY A 261 12.26 18.11 -5.08
N PHE A 262 11.03 17.66 -5.36
CA PHE A 262 9.84 18.51 -5.31
C PHE A 262 9.44 18.96 -3.89
N GLN A 263 9.91 18.29 -2.85
CA GLN A 263 9.67 18.72 -1.46
C GLN A 263 10.65 19.83 -1.02
N LEU A 264 11.79 19.95 -1.69
CA LEU A 264 12.82 20.96 -1.38
C LEU A 264 12.61 22.28 -2.13
N LEU A 265 11.76 22.30 -3.15
CA LEU A 265 11.35 23.50 -3.91
C LEU A 265 10.11 24.14 -3.28
#